data_98568a29d0887c3b7ec58a82d33b0f6e
#
_entry.id   98568a29d0887c3b7ec58a82d33b0f6e
#
_cell.length_a   1.000
_cell.length_b   1.000
_cell.length_c   1.000
_cell.angle_alpha   90.00
_cell.angle_beta   90.00
_cell.angle_gamma   90.00
#
_symmetry.space_group_name_H-M   'P 1'
#
loop_
_entity.id
_entity.type
_entity.pdbx_description
1 polymer ?
#
loop_
_entity_poly.entity_id
_entity_poly.type
_entity_poly.pdbx_seq_one_letter_code
_entity_poly.pdbx_strand_id
1 'polypeptide(L)'
;GRVPNYTFATSVPFALELLEPDYLPFSYNNLSKGIVQGIERDTWRRKRAYHLLKDHPGNLQTLGGSLAVKRVEAERIIHIAYRKRIGQNRGVPMLHAVLIRLADLKDYEESERVAARISAALAMYIKKGNPDSYSVEPGKDRKNRTIPIAPGMVFDDLEPGEDVGMIESNRPNPFLEGFRNGQLRMIGAGTRSTYSSVSRAYDGTYSAQRQELVEGWLGYDLLQHEFIDYWCRPVYRAWLQMYLLARKERLPADVDHRTLYAAVYQGPVMPWINPMHEANAWELLVKAGFADEAEVARARGRDPRELKKSRETEIKANRAAGLVFSSDAYHQLVKSGMDPVEAVQKVYLGVGKMLTADEARELVNRYGAGLPVPGPDFPNESNNGGADGQPSNPDP
;
A
#
# COMPACT_ATOMS: atom_id res chain seq x y z
N GLY A 1 20.13 -0.57 16.74
CA GLY A 1 21.51 -0.36 17.12
C GLY A 1 22.34 -1.63 16.93
N ARG A 2 23.61 -1.51 16.59
CA ARG A 2 24.55 -2.62 16.56
C ARG A 2 24.93 -2.98 18.00
N VAL A 3 24.11 -3.75 18.67
CA VAL A 3 24.45 -4.27 19.98
C VAL A 3 24.93 -5.71 19.78
N PRO A 4 26.15 -6.06 20.17
CA PRO A 4 26.55 -7.46 20.24
C PRO A 4 25.59 -8.13 21.22
N ASN A 5 24.71 -8.98 20.72
CA ASN A 5 23.70 -9.50 21.58
C ASN A 5 24.00 -10.94 21.96
N TYR A 6 24.77 -11.11 23.01
CA TYR A 6 24.99 -12.39 23.65
C TYR A 6 23.76 -12.91 24.40
N THR A 7 22.75 -12.06 24.60
CA THR A 7 21.57 -12.39 25.41
C THR A 7 20.42 -13.00 24.59
N PHE A 8 20.37 -12.76 23.28
CA PHE A 8 19.21 -13.19 22.46
C PHE A 8 19.41 -14.51 21.71
N ALA A 9 20.45 -15.26 21.99
CA ALA A 9 20.72 -16.59 21.42
C ALA A 9 20.58 -16.65 19.87
N THR A 10 20.79 -15.53 19.17
CA THR A 10 20.72 -15.46 17.71
C THR A 10 22.08 -15.78 17.12
N SER A 11 22.08 -16.53 16.00
CA SER A 11 23.30 -16.88 15.28
C SER A 11 24.06 -15.67 14.74
N VAL A 12 23.35 -14.54 14.52
CA VAL A 12 23.89 -13.26 14.08
C VAL A 12 23.68 -12.22 15.18
N PRO A 13 24.74 -11.56 15.70
CA PRO A 13 24.65 -10.58 16.78
C PRO A 13 24.10 -9.24 16.26
N PHE A 14 22.87 -9.25 15.79
CA PHE A 14 22.17 -8.09 15.23
C PHE A 14 20.78 -7.97 15.84
N ALA A 15 20.45 -6.78 16.33
CA ALA A 15 19.13 -6.45 16.83
C ALA A 15 18.74 -5.04 16.42
N LEU A 16 17.46 -4.81 16.24
CA LEU A 16 16.85 -3.52 15.96
C LEU A 16 16.00 -3.09 17.14
N GLU A 17 16.14 -1.85 17.54
CA GLU A 17 15.25 -1.18 18.48
C GLU A 17 14.42 -0.16 17.71
N LEU A 18 13.10 -0.26 17.79
CA LEU A 18 12.19 0.70 17.21
C LEU A 18 11.96 1.85 18.20
N LEU A 19 12.23 3.06 17.74
CA LEU A 19 12.06 4.27 18.53
C LEU A 19 11.02 5.17 17.87
N GLU A 20 10.10 5.68 18.68
CA GLU A 20 9.14 6.68 18.26
C GLU A 20 9.81 8.03 17.99
N PRO A 21 9.23 8.88 17.12
CA PRO A 21 9.80 10.20 16.82
C PRO A 21 9.98 11.09 18.06
N ASP A 22 9.21 10.85 19.11
CA ASP A 22 9.21 11.62 20.35
C ASP A 22 10.49 11.46 21.17
N TYR A 23 11.22 10.34 20.99
CA TYR A 23 12.56 10.20 21.56
C TYR A 23 13.55 11.23 21.00
N LEU A 24 13.29 11.85 19.85
CA LEU A 24 14.13 12.89 19.27
C LEU A 24 13.55 14.27 19.58
N PRO A 25 14.07 15.00 20.60
CA PRO A 25 13.46 16.24 21.07
C PRO A 25 13.56 17.34 20.02
N PHE A 26 12.41 17.92 19.66
CA PHE A 26 12.33 19.00 18.69
C PHE A 26 12.99 20.29 19.20
N SER A 27 12.88 20.56 20.49
CA SER A 27 13.43 21.74 21.16
C SER A 27 14.93 21.71 21.41
N TYR A 28 15.60 20.55 21.23
CA TYR A 28 17.02 20.43 21.50
C TYR A 28 17.87 21.00 20.36
N ASN A 29 18.30 22.27 20.56
CA ASN A 29 19.07 23.03 19.59
C ASN A 29 20.37 23.55 20.21
N ASN A 30 21.48 23.40 19.49
CA ASN A 30 22.77 24.00 19.83
C ASN A 30 23.52 24.32 18.53
N LEU A 31 23.35 25.57 18.06
CA LEU A 31 23.88 25.98 16.76
C LEU A 31 25.41 25.98 16.74
N SER A 32 26.08 26.27 17.87
CA SER A 32 27.54 26.23 17.94
C SER A 32 28.12 24.83 17.76
N LYS A 33 27.37 23.78 18.11
CA LYS A 33 27.69 22.37 17.88
C LYS A 33 27.04 21.78 16.63
N GLY A 34 26.38 22.57 15.80
CA GLY A 34 25.68 22.10 14.61
C GLY A 34 24.45 21.24 14.91
N ILE A 35 23.85 21.37 16.10
CA ILE A 35 22.70 20.60 16.52
C ILE A 35 21.43 21.40 16.24
N VAL A 36 20.54 20.81 15.43
CA VAL A 36 19.22 21.38 15.12
C VAL A 36 18.17 20.27 15.27
N GLN A 37 17.17 20.52 16.12
CA GLN A 37 16.07 19.57 16.37
C GLN A 37 16.56 18.18 16.81
N GLY A 38 17.59 18.14 17.65
CA GLY A 38 18.20 16.90 18.16
C GLY A 38 19.13 16.20 17.17
N ILE A 39 19.36 16.73 15.98
CA ILE A 39 20.23 16.14 14.95
C ILE A 39 21.50 16.99 14.81
N GLU A 40 22.63 16.37 15.09
CA GLU A 40 23.96 16.95 14.91
C GLU A 40 24.43 16.76 13.47
N ARG A 41 24.92 17.84 12.82
CA ARG A 41 25.41 17.83 11.44
C ARG A 41 26.81 18.41 11.34
N ASP A 42 27.54 17.92 10.35
CA ASP A 42 28.82 18.49 9.96
C ASP A 42 28.64 19.77 9.09
N THR A 43 29.76 20.40 8.72
CA THR A 43 29.79 21.58 7.84
C THR A 43 29.18 21.32 6.46
N TRP A 44 29.17 20.06 6.00
CA TRP A 44 28.54 19.61 4.76
C TRP A 44 27.08 19.22 4.92
N ARG A 45 26.47 19.49 6.09
CA ARG A 45 25.11 19.13 6.47
C ARG A 45 24.83 17.62 6.52
N ARG A 46 25.86 16.77 6.57
CA ARG A 46 25.70 15.33 6.79
C ARG A 46 25.42 15.08 8.27
N LYS A 47 24.55 14.15 8.55
CA LYS A 47 24.18 13.77 9.92
C LYS A 47 25.34 13.04 10.58
N ARG A 48 25.78 13.49 11.74
CA ARG A 48 26.85 12.87 12.54
C ARG A 48 26.31 12.10 13.72
N ALA A 49 25.33 12.66 14.42
CA ALA A 49 24.75 12.03 15.59
C ALA A 49 23.30 12.46 15.80
N TYR A 50 22.60 11.69 16.62
CA TYR A 50 21.26 11.98 17.11
C TYR A 50 21.31 12.10 18.62
N HIS A 51 20.65 13.11 19.14
CA HIS A 51 20.49 13.36 20.57
C HIS A 51 19.11 12.86 20.99
N LEU A 52 19.06 11.64 21.51
CA LEU A 52 17.80 10.96 21.87
C LEU A 52 17.55 11.08 23.38
N LEU A 53 16.31 11.26 23.75
CA LEU A 53 15.88 11.12 25.16
C LEU A 53 16.16 9.69 25.65
N LYS A 54 16.51 9.54 26.92
CA LYS A 54 16.71 8.21 27.50
C LYS A 54 15.39 7.48 27.71
N ASP A 55 14.35 8.23 28.08
CA ASP A 55 13.02 7.73 28.35
C ASP A 55 12.00 8.40 27.44
N HIS A 56 10.91 7.72 27.15
CA HIS A 56 9.83 8.28 26.34
C HIS A 56 9.14 9.43 27.08
N PRO A 57 8.98 10.62 26.46
CA PRO A 57 8.41 11.80 27.14
C PRO A 57 6.95 11.61 27.58
N GLY A 58 6.21 10.69 26.98
CA GLY A 58 4.84 10.32 27.37
C GLY A 58 4.77 9.34 28.52
N ASN A 59 5.90 8.86 29.06
CA ASN A 59 5.89 7.98 30.23
C ASN A 59 5.65 8.81 31.50
N LEU A 60 4.58 8.55 32.22
CA LEU A 60 4.18 9.27 33.43
C LEU A 60 5.25 9.28 34.54
N GLN A 61 6.13 8.29 34.57
CA GLN A 61 7.25 8.22 35.52
C GLN A 61 8.32 9.28 35.23
N THR A 62 8.37 9.82 34.01
CA THR A 62 9.36 10.81 33.59
C THR A 62 8.92 12.26 33.93
N LEU A 63 7.70 12.47 34.41
CA LEU A 63 7.17 13.81 34.78
C LEU A 63 7.95 14.52 35.91
N GLY A 64 8.84 13.83 36.63
CA GLY A 64 9.75 14.41 37.60
C GLY A 64 11.23 14.24 37.23
N GLY A 65 11.54 13.62 36.10
CA GLY A 65 12.89 13.26 35.66
C GLY A 65 13.53 14.29 34.72
N SER A 66 14.80 14.41 34.79
CA SER A 66 15.62 15.13 33.80
C SER A 66 15.36 14.54 32.41
N LEU A 67 15.05 15.38 31.43
CA LEU A 67 15.05 15.05 30.00
C LEU A 67 16.48 14.79 29.54
N ALA A 68 17.10 13.77 30.13
CA ALA A 68 18.49 13.41 29.85
C ALA A 68 18.62 12.91 28.42
N VAL A 69 19.50 13.54 27.69
CA VAL A 69 19.75 13.25 26.28
C VAL A 69 20.98 12.35 26.14
N LYS A 70 20.86 11.31 25.34
CA LYS A 70 21.94 10.41 24.94
C LYS A 70 22.35 10.72 23.52
N ARG A 71 23.63 10.98 23.29
CA ARG A 71 24.19 11.12 21.94
C ARG A 71 24.42 9.73 21.33
N VAL A 72 23.89 9.48 20.15
CA VAL A 72 24.02 8.23 19.39
C VAL A 72 24.54 8.57 17.99
N GLU A 73 25.59 7.89 17.55
CA GLU A 73 26.20 8.09 16.23
C GLU A 73 25.18 7.80 15.12
N ALA A 74 25.21 8.62 14.05
CA ALA A 74 24.26 8.53 12.95
C ALA A 74 24.29 7.18 12.22
N GLU A 75 25.46 6.52 12.19
CA GLU A 75 25.60 5.19 11.59
C GLU A 75 24.79 4.09 12.30
N ARG A 76 24.43 4.33 13.57
CA ARG A 76 23.63 3.40 14.38
C ARG A 76 22.14 3.66 14.29
N ILE A 77 21.73 4.72 13.59
CA ILE A 77 20.33 5.15 13.48
C ILE A 77 19.85 5.04 12.04
N ILE A 78 18.81 4.29 11.84
CA ILE A 78 18.05 4.29 10.59
C ILE A 78 16.93 5.29 10.77
N HIS A 79 17.04 6.45 10.13
CA HIS A 79 16.07 7.53 10.26
C HIS A 79 15.12 7.54 9.08
N ILE A 80 13.97 6.93 9.23
CA ILE A 80 12.88 6.97 8.27
C ILE A 80 12.16 8.30 8.44
N ALA A 81 12.10 9.10 7.38
CA ALA A 81 11.49 10.42 7.44
C ALA A 81 10.95 10.84 6.08
N TYR A 82 9.66 11.11 6.03
CA TYR A 82 9.02 11.69 4.85
C TYR A 82 9.39 13.17 4.74
N ARG A 83 10.18 13.51 3.71
CA ARG A 83 10.69 14.87 3.49
C ARG A 83 10.10 15.46 2.23
N LYS A 84 9.69 16.72 2.30
CA LYS A 84 9.11 17.45 1.18
C LYS A 84 10.08 18.42 0.50
N ARG A 85 11.21 18.71 1.13
CA ARG A 85 12.23 19.63 0.60
C ARG A 85 13.64 19.15 0.90
N ILE A 86 14.57 19.53 0.07
CA ILE A 86 16.00 19.28 0.24
C ILE A 86 16.49 19.98 1.53
N GLY A 87 17.33 19.29 2.31
CA GLY A 87 17.89 19.84 3.55
C GLY A 87 16.95 19.82 4.75
N GLN A 88 15.74 19.32 4.62
CA GLN A 88 14.81 19.16 5.75
C GLN A 88 15.39 18.18 6.78
N ASN A 89 15.42 18.58 8.06
CA ASN A 89 16.02 17.80 9.13
C ASN A 89 15.16 16.59 9.53
N ARG A 90 13.89 16.86 9.79
CA ARG A 90 12.90 15.87 10.23
C ARG A 90 11.85 15.68 9.15
N GLY A 91 11.18 14.53 9.18
CA GLY A 91 10.01 14.30 8.35
C GLY A 91 8.82 15.14 8.77
N VAL A 92 7.81 15.17 7.93
CA VAL A 92 6.48 15.67 8.26
C VAL A 92 5.51 14.49 8.29
N PRO A 93 4.49 14.50 9.17
CA PRO A 93 3.45 13.48 9.15
C PRO A 93 2.75 13.45 7.81
N MET A 94 2.38 12.29 7.31
CA MET A 94 1.62 12.19 6.05
C MET A 94 0.28 12.91 6.14
N LEU A 95 -0.33 12.94 7.32
CA LEU A 95 -1.60 13.59 7.59
C LEU A 95 -1.52 15.11 7.72
N HIS A 96 -0.31 15.72 7.74
CA HIS A 96 -0.16 17.17 8.04
C HIS A 96 -0.99 18.08 7.12
N ALA A 97 -1.20 17.68 5.86
CA ALA A 97 -1.97 18.45 4.89
C ALA A 97 -3.49 18.42 5.13
N VAL A 98 -3.95 17.43 5.91
CA VAL A 98 -5.39 17.15 6.09
C VAL A 98 -5.85 17.22 7.54
N LEU A 99 -4.95 17.43 8.51
CA LEU A 99 -5.28 17.45 9.94
C LEU A 99 -6.40 18.42 10.28
N ILE A 100 -6.35 19.65 9.76
CA ILE A 100 -7.37 20.68 9.99
C ILE A 100 -8.71 20.21 9.41
N ARG A 101 -8.70 19.68 8.19
CA ARG A 101 -9.94 19.19 7.55
C ARG A 101 -10.55 17.99 8.28
N LEU A 102 -9.73 17.12 8.85
CA LEU A 102 -10.20 16.02 9.69
C LEU A 102 -10.85 16.52 10.98
N ALA A 103 -10.28 17.55 11.60
CA ALA A 103 -10.86 18.20 12.76
C ALA A 103 -12.20 18.87 12.40
N ASP A 104 -12.23 19.69 11.34
CA ASP A 104 -13.44 20.36 10.85
C ASP A 104 -14.54 19.37 10.52
N LEU A 105 -14.22 18.26 9.85
CA LEU A 105 -15.19 17.22 9.52
C LEU A 105 -15.78 16.58 10.77
N LYS A 106 -14.93 16.24 11.74
CA LYS A 106 -15.36 15.67 13.03
C LYS A 106 -16.30 16.61 13.76
N ASP A 107 -15.93 17.89 13.87
CA ASP A 107 -16.70 18.88 14.60
C ASP A 107 -18.04 19.18 13.90
N TYR A 108 -18.03 19.19 12.58
CA TYR A 108 -19.25 19.32 11.78
C TYR A 108 -20.19 18.12 11.97
N GLU A 109 -19.69 16.89 11.86
CA GLU A 109 -20.49 15.69 12.07
C GLU A 109 -21.03 15.62 13.52
N GLU A 110 -20.27 16.07 14.50
CA GLU A 110 -20.75 16.14 15.89
C GLU A 110 -21.86 17.17 16.05
N SER A 111 -21.68 18.35 15.45
CA SER A 111 -22.70 19.42 15.45
C SER A 111 -24.00 18.98 14.80
N GLU A 112 -23.94 18.25 13.67
CA GLU A 112 -25.10 17.70 13.01
C GLU A 112 -25.82 16.61 13.85
N ARG A 113 -25.04 15.75 14.52
CA ARG A 113 -25.64 14.76 15.44
C ARG A 113 -26.34 15.41 16.64
N VAL A 114 -25.72 16.45 17.20
CA VAL A 114 -26.34 17.22 18.30
C VAL A 114 -27.59 17.91 17.82
N ALA A 115 -27.54 18.59 16.67
CA ALA A 115 -28.70 19.26 16.09
C ALA A 115 -29.84 18.28 15.79
N ALA A 116 -29.54 17.10 15.26
CA ALA A 116 -30.53 16.04 15.02
C ALA A 116 -31.17 15.54 16.31
N ARG A 117 -30.40 15.38 17.39
CA ARG A 117 -30.94 15.00 18.72
C ARG A 117 -31.84 16.08 19.29
N ILE A 118 -31.43 17.34 19.23
CA ILE A 118 -32.22 18.48 19.69
C ILE A 118 -33.51 18.56 18.89
N SER A 119 -33.44 18.44 17.56
CA SER A 119 -34.61 18.46 16.69
C SER A 119 -35.60 17.31 16.97
N ALA A 120 -35.10 16.14 17.29
CA ALA A 120 -35.93 15.01 17.69
C ALA A 120 -36.56 15.18 19.09
N ALA A 121 -35.93 15.96 19.97
CA ALA A 121 -36.42 16.23 21.32
C ALA A 121 -37.36 17.43 21.38
N LEU A 122 -37.19 18.41 20.50
CA LEU A 122 -38.01 19.65 20.46
C LEU A 122 -39.15 19.48 19.45
N ALA A 123 -40.23 18.89 19.90
CA ALA A 123 -41.39 18.68 19.03
C ALA A 123 -42.22 19.96 18.84
N MET A 124 -42.31 20.85 19.81
CA MET A 124 -43.23 21.97 19.80
C MET A 124 -42.77 23.14 20.67
N TYR A 125 -43.24 24.34 20.34
CA TYR A 125 -43.16 25.53 21.18
C TYR A 125 -44.49 26.24 21.20
N ILE A 126 -44.87 26.85 22.32
CA ILE A 126 -46.07 27.69 22.42
C ILE A 126 -45.66 29.13 22.16
N LYS A 127 -46.20 29.69 21.07
CA LYS A 127 -46.00 31.07 20.72
C LYS A 127 -47.08 31.91 21.41
N LYS A 128 -46.70 32.85 22.25
CA LYS A 128 -47.63 33.78 22.90
C LYS A 128 -47.85 34.94 21.97
N GLY A 129 -49.10 35.25 21.70
CA GLY A 129 -49.53 36.37 20.88
C GLY A 129 -49.23 37.72 21.54
N ASN A 130 -49.86 38.77 21.12
CA ASN A 130 -49.55 40.15 21.42
C ASN A 130 -49.31 40.44 22.95
N PRO A 131 -48.14 41.01 23.35
CA PRO A 131 -47.80 41.27 24.75
C PRO A 131 -48.80 42.20 25.45
N ASP A 132 -49.48 43.06 24.68
CA ASP A 132 -50.45 44.02 25.19
C ASP A 132 -51.77 43.42 25.64
N SER A 133 -52.02 42.13 25.33
CA SER A 133 -53.26 41.40 25.75
C SER A 133 -53.08 40.72 27.08
N TYR A 134 -51.94 40.68 27.66
CA TYR A 134 -51.68 40.05 28.96
C TYR A 134 -51.76 41.09 30.07
N SER A 135 -52.93 41.29 30.61
CA SER A 135 -53.09 41.95 31.92
C SER A 135 -52.45 41.05 32.97
N VAL A 136 -51.19 41.33 33.33
CA VAL A 136 -50.53 40.70 34.46
C VAL A 136 -51.19 41.26 35.69
N GLU A 137 -52.13 40.53 36.30
CA GLU A 137 -52.56 40.84 37.66
C GLU A 137 -51.31 40.70 38.57
N PRO A 138 -50.95 41.76 39.29
CA PRO A 138 -49.81 41.69 40.21
C PRO A 138 -50.17 40.72 41.35
N GLY A 139 -49.53 39.55 41.40
CA GLY A 139 -49.66 38.63 42.50
C GLY A 139 -49.99 37.15 42.19
N LYS A 140 -50.24 36.82 40.93
CA LYS A 140 -50.34 35.39 40.54
C LYS A 140 -48.95 34.87 40.12
N ASP A 141 -48.40 33.97 40.95
CA ASP A 141 -47.24 33.16 40.60
C ASP A 141 -47.41 32.56 39.22
N ARG A 142 -46.45 32.83 38.35
CA ARG A 142 -46.32 32.13 37.06
C ARG A 142 -46.16 30.63 37.32
N LYS A 143 -47.26 29.88 37.35
CA LYS A 143 -47.17 28.43 37.35
C LYS A 143 -46.45 28.01 36.07
N ASN A 144 -45.24 27.49 36.18
CA ASN A 144 -44.58 26.81 35.09
C ASN A 144 -45.49 25.66 34.63
N ARG A 145 -46.16 25.88 33.52
CA ARG A 145 -47.06 24.91 32.92
C ARG A 145 -46.20 23.83 32.26
N THR A 146 -46.18 22.65 32.84
CA THR A 146 -45.50 21.49 32.27
C THR A 146 -46.55 20.69 31.51
N ILE A 147 -46.45 20.68 30.20
CA ILE A 147 -47.34 19.91 29.33
C ILE A 147 -46.61 18.61 28.99
N PRO A 148 -47.11 17.45 29.43
CA PRO A 148 -46.52 16.17 29.02
C PRO A 148 -46.81 15.94 27.54
N ILE A 149 -45.77 15.66 26.75
CA ILE A 149 -45.90 15.39 25.33
C ILE A 149 -46.05 13.88 25.12
N ALA A 150 -47.16 13.46 24.48
CA ALA A 150 -47.40 12.09 24.07
C ALA A 150 -47.75 12.01 22.57
N PRO A 151 -47.38 10.93 21.88
CA PRO A 151 -47.76 10.76 20.46
C PRO A 151 -49.28 10.78 20.28
N GLY A 152 -49.78 11.63 19.38
CA GLY A 152 -51.20 11.78 19.07
C GLY A 152 -51.96 12.72 20.04
N MET A 153 -51.28 13.50 20.85
CA MET A 153 -51.88 14.46 21.78
C MET A 153 -52.51 15.64 21.01
N VAL A 154 -53.72 16.00 21.37
CA VAL A 154 -54.39 17.23 20.89
C VAL A 154 -54.25 18.31 21.94
N PHE A 155 -53.79 19.50 21.51
CA PHE A 155 -53.64 20.66 22.39
C PHE A 155 -54.94 21.47 22.38
N ASP A 156 -55.83 21.14 23.33
CA ASP A 156 -57.11 21.82 23.52
C ASP A 156 -57.11 22.83 24.68
N ASP A 157 -56.01 22.93 25.37
CA ASP A 157 -55.84 23.68 26.62
C ASP A 157 -55.00 24.96 26.40
N LEU A 158 -55.12 25.59 25.20
CA LEU A 158 -54.44 26.82 24.85
C LEU A 158 -55.18 28.03 25.36
N GLU A 159 -54.45 29.01 25.92
CA GLU A 159 -55.06 30.29 26.32
C GLU A 159 -55.32 31.15 25.09
N PRO A 160 -56.32 32.08 25.18
CA PRO A 160 -56.60 33.01 24.07
C PRO A 160 -55.39 33.80 23.65
N GLY A 161 -54.96 33.65 22.38
CA GLY A 161 -53.75 34.25 21.81
C GLY A 161 -52.49 33.42 21.89
N GLU A 162 -52.60 32.19 22.39
CA GLU A 162 -51.51 31.19 22.27
C GLU A 162 -51.66 30.43 20.97
N ASP A 163 -50.56 30.20 20.30
CA ASP A 163 -50.46 29.39 19.10
C ASP A 163 -49.36 28.32 19.28
N VAL A 164 -49.59 27.14 18.78
CA VAL A 164 -48.62 26.04 18.85
C VAL A 164 -47.84 26.00 17.54
N GLY A 165 -46.58 26.36 17.60
CA GLY A 165 -45.69 26.19 16.51
C GLY A 165 -44.95 24.85 16.60
N MET A 166 -44.92 24.10 15.53
CA MET A 166 -43.96 23.02 15.39
C MET A 166 -42.61 23.62 15.01
N ILE A 167 -41.56 23.14 15.67
CA ILE A 167 -40.23 23.49 15.23
C ILE A 167 -39.96 22.67 13.97
N GLU A 168 -40.18 23.29 12.81
CA GLU A 168 -39.77 22.72 11.55
C GLU A 168 -38.24 22.66 11.53
N SER A 169 -37.74 21.52 11.84
CA SER A 169 -36.33 21.21 11.69
C SER A 169 -36.09 20.73 10.27
N ASN A 170 -35.32 21.47 9.48
CA ASN A 170 -34.79 20.99 8.18
C ASN A 170 -33.74 19.90 8.37
N ARG A 171 -33.92 19.05 9.38
CA ARG A 171 -33.03 17.95 9.72
C ARG A 171 -33.71 16.60 9.45
N PRO A 172 -33.00 15.61 8.87
CA PRO A 172 -31.57 15.62 8.54
C PRO A 172 -31.22 16.57 7.38
N ASN A 173 -30.05 17.22 7.47
CA ASN A 173 -29.58 18.14 6.45
C ASN A 173 -29.34 17.39 5.12
N PRO A 174 -30.08 17.70 4.03
CA PRO A 174 -29.95 16.98 2.76
C PRO A 174 -28.57 17.20 2.09
N PHE A 175 -27.83 18.23 2.50
CA PHE A 175 -26.51 18.54 1.97
C PHE A 175 -25.36 17.92 2.79
N LEU A 176 -25.65 17.25 3.89
CA LEU A 176 -24.64 16.61 4.77
C LEU A 176 -23.76 15.62 4.01
N GLU A 177 -24.38 14.75 3.24
CA GLU A 177 -23.67 13.72 2.47
C GLU A 177 -22.75 14.35 1.41
N GLY A 178 -23.26 15.31 0.64
CA GLY A 178 -22.48 16.01 -0.37
C GLY A 178 -21.25 16.73 0.22
N PHE A 179 -21.44 17.42 1.33
CA PHE A 179 -20.36 18.10 2.03
C PHE A 179 -19.32 17.09 2.56
N ARG A 180 -19.77 16.03 3.27
CA ARG A 180 -18.93 14.97 3.78
C ARG A 180 -18.10 14.32 2.67
N ASN A 181 -18.75 13.95 1.57
CA ASN A 181 -18.07 13.32 0.44
C ASN A 181 -17.04 14.27 -0.20
N GLY A 182 -17.33 15.58 -0.28
CA GLY A 182 -16.37 16.60 -0.70
C GLY A 182 -15.14 16.65 0.21
N GLN A 183 -15.34 16.65 1.53
CA GLN A 183 -14.24 16.64 2.50
C GLN A 183 -13.41 15.34 2.41
N LEU A 184 -14.05 14.19 2.29
CA LEU A 184 -13.35 12.90 2.14
C LEU A 184 -12.51 12.82 0.87
N ARG A 185 -12.97 13.40 -0.25
CA ARG A 185 -12.18 13.52 -1.49
C ARG A 185 -10.92 14.37 -1.28
N MET A 186 -11.05 15.49 -0.58
CA MET A 186 -9.92 16.37 -0.28
C MET A 186 -8.94 15.71 0.70
N ILE A 187 -9.43 14.93 1.65
CA ILE A 187 -8.60 14.14 2.58
C ILE A 187 -7.85 13.05 1.79
N GLY A 188 -8.54 12.33 0.91
CA GLY A 188 -7.91 11.33 0.03
C GLY A 188 -6.80 11.95 -0.81
N ALA A 189 -7.06 13.08 -1.47
CA ALA A 189 -6.07 13.78 -2.27
C ALA A 189 -4.86 14.24 -1.44
N GLY A 190 -5.08 14.74 -0.21
CA GLY A 190 -4.01 15.19 0.67
C GLY A 190 -3.16 14.07 1.27
N THR A 191 -3.71 12.86 1.41
CA THR A 191 -3.02 11.65 1.92
C THR A 191 -2.50 10.75 0.82
N ARG A 192 -2.72 11.10 -0.45
CA ARG A 192 -2.43 10.24 -1.62
C ARG A 192 -3.19 8.92 -1.59
N SER A 193 -4.34 8.91 -0.95
CA SER A 193 -5.25 7.76 -0.92
C SER A 193 -6.43 8.01 -1.85
N THR A 194 -7.03 6.94 -2.35
CA THR A 194 -8.20 7.08 -3.21
C THR A 194 -9.44 7.43 -2.38
N TYR A 195 -10.40 8.14 -2.98
CA TYR A 195 -11.67 8.47 -2.33
C TYR A 195 -12.40 7.20 -1.85
N SER A 196 -12.49 6.19 -2.71
CA SER A 196 -13.14 4.92 -2.39
C SER A 196 -12.49 4.21 -1.20
N SER A 197 -11.16 4.30 -1.07
CA SER A 197 -10.44 3.72 0.08
C SER A 197 -10.72 4.46 1.38
N VAL A 198 -10.85 5.79 1.34
CA VAL A 198 -11.11 6.62 2.53
C VAL A 198 -12.57 6.54 2.95
N SER A 199 -13.50 6.63 1.99
CA SER A 199 -14.96 6.65 2.25
C SER A 199 -15.56 5.25 2.43
N ARG A 200 -14.89 4.21 1.93
CA ARG A 200 -15.43 2.84 1.80
C ARG A 200 -16.67 2.76 0.91
N ALA A 201 -16.88 3.77 0.05
CA ALA A 201 -17.94 3.79 -0.95
C ALA A 201 -17.40 3.35 -2.30
N TYR A 202 -18.02 2.33 -2.89
CA TYR A 202 -17.60 1.73 -4.16
C TYR A 202 -18.72 1.80 -5.20
N ASP A 203 -19.40 2.93 -5.26
CA ASP A 203 -20.61 3.15 -6.07
C ASP A 203 -20.28 3.53 -7.53
N GLY A 204 -19.00 3.66 -7.86
CA GLY A 204 -18.55 4.04 -9.20
C GLY A 204 -18.65 2.89 -10.21
N THR A 205 -18.62 3.24 -11.52
CA THR A 205 -18.48 2.26 -12.59
C THR A 205 -17.13 1.54 -12.49
N TYR A 206 -17.08 0.32 -12.99
CA TYR A 206 -15.83 -0.48 -13.03
C TYR A 206 -14.65 0.29 -13.62
N SER A 207 -14.86 1.03 -14.72
CA SER A 207 -13.81 1.81 -15.37
C SER A 207 -13.31 2.96 -14.49
N ALA A 208 -14.23 3.66 -13.80
CA ALA A 208 -13.86 4.75 -12.90
C ALA A 208 -13.08 4.23 -11.68
N GLN A 209 -13.52 3.13 -11.07
CA GLN A 209 -12.83 2.51 -9.94
C GLN A 209 -11.46 1.96 -10.34
N ARG A 210 -11.34 1.41 -11.55
CA ARG A 210 -10.05 0.97 -12.08
C ARG A 210 -9.09 2.13 -12.25
N GLN A 211 -9.55 3.24 -12.84
CA GLN A 211 -8.74 4.44 -13.01
C GLN A 211 -8.27 4.98 -11.66
N GLU A 212 -9.17 5.06 -10.68
CA GLU A 212 -8.86 5.48 -9.33
C GLU A 212 -7.79 4.58 -8.67
N LEU A 213 -7.90 3.26 -8.85
CA LEU A 213 -6.91 2.31 -8.32
C LEU A 213 -5.54 2.51 -8.97
N VAL A 214 -5.48 2.67 -10.29
CA VAL A 214 -4.22 2.90 -11.04
C VAL A 214 -3.55 4.18 -10.57
N GLU A 215 -4.28 5.27 -10.45
CA GLU A 215 -3.74 6.54 -9.94
C GLU A 215 -3.25 6.43 -8.50
N GLY A 216 -4.04 5.78 -7.63
CA GLY A 216 -3.65 5.54 -6.23
C GLY A 216 -2.39 4.69 -6.12
N TRP A 217 -2.25 3.71 -7.02
CA TRP A 217 -1.09 2.80 -7.01
C TRP A 217 0.23 3.51 -7.27
N LEU A 218 0.25 4.54 -8.12
CA LEU A 218 1.45 5.35 -8.34
C LEU A 218 1.98 5.97 -7.04
N GLY A 219 1.07 6.41 -6.17
CA GLY A 219 1.42 6.93 -4.84
C GLY A 219 1.98 5.85 -3.91
N TYR A 220 1.39 4.66 -3.91
CA TYR A 220 1.85 3.52 -3.10
C TYR A 220 3.20 2.98 -3.56
N ASP A 221 3.43 2.92 -4.87
CA ASP A 221 4.71 2.50 -5.45
C ASP A 221 5.85 3.42 -5.01
N LEU A 222 5.64 4.73 -5.06
CA LEU A 222 6.62 5.69 -4.55
C LEU A 222 6.94 5.46 -3.06
N LEU A 223 5.92 5.24 -2.23
CA LEU A 223 6.11 4.96 -0.80
C LEU A 223 6.82 3.63 -0.55
N GLN A 224 6.57 2.61 -1.38
CA GLN A 224 7.31 1.35 -1.33
C GLN A 224 8.80 1.56 -1.60
N HIS A 225 9.13 2.31 -2.66
CA HIS A 225 10.52 2.61 -3.01
C HIS A 225 11.22 3.39 -1.89
N GLU A 226 10.56 4.40 -1.32
CA GLU A 226 11.10 5.13 -0.16
C GLU A 226 11.31 4.20 1.05
N PHE A 227 10.38 3.28 1.33
CA PHE A 227 10.53 2.32 2.42
C PHE A 227 11.68 1.34 2.19
N ILE A 228 11.82 0.84 0.95
CA ILE A 228 12.94 -0.03 0.58
C ILE A 228 14.26 0.70 0.79
N ASP A 229 14.38 1.95 0.35
CA ASP A 229 15.63 2.71 0.41
C ASP A 229 15.98 3.16 1.82
N TYR A 230 14.99 3.58 2.61
CA TYR A 230 15.24 4.08 3.97
C TYR A 230 15.23 3.00 5.06
N TRP A 231 14.62 1.85 4.80
CA TRP A 231 14.51 0.78 5.78
C TRP A 231 15.15 -0.52 5.31
N CYS A 232 14.64 -1.14 4.25
CA CYS A 232 15.05 -2.50 3.86
C CYS A 232 16.54 -2.59 3.53
N ARG A 233 17.05 -1.70 2.68
CA ARG A 233 18.46 -1.67 2.28
C ARG A 233 19.41 -1.41 3.44
N PRO A 234 19.21 -0.40 4.31
CA PRO A 234 20.07 -0.17 5.47
C PRO A 234 20.04 -1.31 6.48
N VAL A 235 18.86 -1.90 6.75
CA VAL A 235 18.73 -3.05 7.64
C VAL A 235 19.50 -4.25 7.10
N TYR A 236 19.27 -4.60 5.84
CA TYR A 236 19.97 -5.72 5.19
C TYR A 236 21.50 -5.53 5.21
N ARG A 237 21.96 -4.34 4.84
CA ARG A 237 23.40 -4.02 4.87
C ARG A 237 24.01 -4.18 6.26
N ALA A 238 23.32 -3.66 7.28
CA ALA A 238 23.78 -3.77 8.65
C ALA A 238 23.77 -5.22 9.15
N TRP A 239 22.70 -5.95 8.84
CA TRP A 239 22.60 -7.37 9.15
C TRP A 239 23.68 -8.20 8.46
N LEU A 240 23.89 -7.99 7.15
CA LEU A 240 24.89 -8.70 6.37
C LEU A 240 26.30 -8.46 6.90
N GLN A 241 26.65 -7.21 7.27
CA GLN A 241 27.93 -6.90 7.89
C GLN A 241 28.15 -7.70 9.19
N MET A 242 27.12 -7.77 10.04
CA MET A 242 27.19 -8.54 11.28
C MET A 242 27.24 -10.04 11.02
N TYR A 243 26.50 -10.54 10.01
CA TYR A 243 26.54 -11.92 9.58
C TYR A 243 27.94 -12.33 9.11
N LEU A 244 28.57 -11.52 8.25
CA LEU A 244 29.94 -11.78 7.75
C LEU A 244 31.00 -11.77 8.87
N LEU A 245 30.80 -10.90 9.86
CA LEU A 245 31.70 -10.84 11.04
C LEU A 245 31.50 -12.03 11.99
N ALA A 246 30.26 -12.52 12.15
CA ALA A 246 29.95 -13.62 13.05
C ALA A 246 30.21 -15.01 12.42
N ARG A 247 30.31 -15.08 11.11
CA ARG A 247 30.48 -16.32 10.38
C ARG A 247 31.87 -16.89 10.57
N LYS A 248 31.92 -18.15 11.01
CA LYS A 248 33.20 -18.89 11.15
C LYS A 248 33.70 -19.46 9.82
N GLU A 249 32.80 -19.72 8.90
CA GLU A 249 33.09 -20.23 7.56
C GLU A 249 33.46 -19.09 6.60
N ARG A 250 34.52 -19.28 5.84
CA ARG A 250 34.93 -18.34 4.81
C ARG A 250 33.97 -18.45 3.62
N LEU A 251 33.62 -17.32 3.02
CA LEU A 251 32.93 -17.32 1.74
C LEU A 251 33.82 -17.97 0.69
N PRO A 252 33.23 -18.70 -0.29
CA PRO A 252 33.98 -19.18 -1.43
C PRO A 252 34.77 -18.08 -2.09
N ALA A 253 35.99 -18.37 -2.57
CA ALA A 253 36.91 -17.35 -3.11
C ALA A 253 36.39 -16.73 -4.44
N ASP A 254 35.49 -17.40 -5.12
CA ASP A 254 34.85 -17.01 -6.39
C ASP A 254 33.66 -16.07 -6.23
N VAL A 255 33.19 -15.85 -4.97
CA VAL A 255 32.06 -14.95 -4.71
C VAL A 255 32.51 -13.50 -4.74
N ASP A 256 31.99 -12.72 -5.67
CA ASP A 256 32.15 -11.27 -5.62
C ASP A 256 31.37 -10.68 -4.43
N HIS A 257 32.10 -10.15 -3.46
CA HIS A 257 31.54 -9.53 -2.26
C HIS A 257 30.57 -8.37 -2.56
N ARG A 258 30.68 -7.74 -3.74
CA ARG A 258 29.77 -6.66 -4.15
C ARG A 258 28.36 -7.18 -4.43
N THR A 259 28.25 -8.39 -4.96
CA THR A 259 26.95 -9.01 -5.27
C THR A 259 26.14 -9.33 -4.01
N LEU A 260 26.79 -9.56 -2.88
CA LEU A 260 26.11 -9.77 -1.60
C LEU A 260 25.28 -8.56 -1.16
N TYR A 261 25.68 -7.36 -1.57
CA TYR A 261 24.93 -6.12 -1.26
C TYR A 261 23.90 -5.74 -2.33
N ALA A 262 23.85 -6.48 -3.43
CA ALA A 262 22.93 -6.25 -4.54
C ALA A 262 21.57 -6.97 -4.36
N ALA A 263 21.05 -6.95 -3.13
CA ALA A 263 19.75 -7.54 -2.84
C ALA A 263 18.63 -6.82 -3.60
N VAL A 264 17.75 -7.59 -4.20
CA VAL A 264 16.52 -7.11 -4.84
C VAL A 264 15.40 -7.15 -3.82
N TYR A 265 14.66 -6.05 -3.73
CA TYR A 265 13.51 -5.93 -2.84
C TYR A 265 12.27 -5.80 -3.69
N GLN A 266 11.26 -6.55 -3.35
CA GLN A 266 9.99 -6.54 -4.05
C GLN A 266 8.86 -6.37 -3.06
N GLY A 267 8.08 -5.31 -3.25
CA GLY A 267 6.89 -5.05 -2.48
C GLY A 267 5.64 -5.68 -3.11
N PRO A 268 4.48 -5.51 -2.49
CA PRO A 268 3.21 -5.85 -3.11
C PRO A 268 3.07 -5.17 -4.47
N VAL A 269 2.48 -5.86 -5.42
CA VAL A 269 2.18 -5.32 -6.75
C VAL A 269 0.70 -4.99 -6.85
N MET A 270 0.34 -4.14 -7.82
CA MET A 270 -1.05 -3.81 -8.09
C MET A 270 -1.86 -5.09 -8.30
N PRO A 271 -2.93 -5.33 -7.53
CA PRO A 271 -3.77 -6.49 -7.71
C PRO A 271 -4.51 -6.43 -9.05
N TRP A 272 -4.69 -7.58 -9.67
CA TRP A 272 -5.52 -7.68 -10.86
C TRP A 272 -6.98 -7.48 -10.48
N ILE A 273 -7.65 -6.57 -11.17
CA ILE A 273 -9.08 -6.31 -10.99
C ILE A 273 -9.91 -7.36 -11.73
N ASN A 274 -9.49 -7.66 -12.96
CA ASN A 274 -10.07 -8.74 -13.76
C ASN A 274 -8.95 -9.73 -14.18
N PRO A 275 -8.71 -10.77 -13.39
CA PRO A 275 -7.59 -11.69 -13.61
C PRO A 275 -7.60 -12.35 -14.99
N MET A 276 -8.78 -12.68 -15.53
CA MET A 276 -8.89 -13.33 -16.83
C MET A 276 -8.49 -12.40 -17.98
N HIS A 277 -9.02 -11.16 -17.97
CA HIS A 277 -8.68 -10.20 -19.03
C HIS A 277 -7.22 -9.78 -18.98
N GLU A 278 -6.69 -9.60 -17.77
CA GLU A 278 -5.28 -9.21 -17.60
C GLU A 278 -4.33 -10.36 -17.96
N ALA A 279 -4.66 -11.60 -17.60
CA ALA A 279 -3.90 -12.77 -17.99
C ALA A 279 -3.85 -12.95 -19.53
N ASN A 280 -5.00 -12.81 -20.19
CA ASN A 280 -5.10 -12.88 -21.64
C ASN A 280 -4.33 -11.73 -22.32
N ALA A 281 -4.38 -10.52 -21.76
CA ALA A 281 -3.63 -9.39 -22.29
C ALA A 281 -2.12 -9.64 -22.19
N TRP A 282 -1.61 -10.12 -21.07
CA TRP A 282 -0.20 -10.48 -20.90
C TRP A 282 0.22 -11.60 -21.84
N GLU A 283 -0.61 -12.65 -21.98
CA GLU A 283 -0.33 -13.74 -22.91
C GLU A 283 -0.23 -13.21 -24.34
N LEU A 284 -1.12 -12.31 -24.76
CA LEU A 284 -1.07 -11.70 -26.08
C LEU A 284 0.18 -10.84 -26.28
N LEU A 285 0.56 -10.04 -25.27
CA LEU A 285 1.77 -9.20 -25.34
C LEU A 285 3.05 -10.05 -25.46
N VAL A 286 3.14 -11.14 -24.70
CA VAL A 286 4.27 -12.07 -24.80
C VAL A 286 4.31 -12.77 -26.16
N LYS A 287 3.16 -13.25 -26.66
CA LYS A 287 3.06 -13.87 -27.99
C LYS A 287 3.40 -12.91 -29.13
N ALA A 288 3.05 -11.64 -29.00
CA ALA A 288 3.35 -10.60 -29.97
C ALA A 288 4.80 -10.05 -29.86
N GLY A 289 5.58 -10.49 -28.88
CA GLY A 289 6.95 -10.02 -28.67
C GLY A 289 7.07 -8.63 -28.04
N PHE A 290 5.98 -8.06 -27.51
CA PHE A 290 5.99 -6.76 -26.82
C PHE A 290 6.38 -6.85 -25.35
N ALA A 291 6.36 -8.06 -24.76
CA ALA A 291 6.77 -8.32 -23.39
C ALA A 291 7.47 -9.68 -23.29
N ASP A 292 8.27 -9.87 -22.25
CA ASP A 292 8.86 -11.18 -21.95
C ASP A 292 8.22 -11.82 -20.69
N GLU A 293 8.38 -13.14 -20.53
CA GLU A 293 7.87 -13.86 -19.35
C GLU A 293 8.49 -13.37 -18.03
N ALA A 294 9.72 -12.87 -18.09
CA ALA A 294 10.39 -12.33 -16.91
C ALA A 294 9.78 -10.98 -16.50
N GLU A 295 9.34 -10.18 -17.46
CA GLU A 295 8.60 -8.95 -17.19
C GLU A 295 7.26 -9.25 -16.52
N VAL A 296 6.51 -10.21 -17.06
CA VAL A 296 5.24 -10.66 -16.44
C VAL A 296 5.46 -11.15 -15.02
N ALA A 297 6.51 -11.96 -14.78
CA ALA A 297 6.84 -12.43 -13.44
C ALA A 297 7.15 -11.27 -12.48
N ARG A 298 7.95 -10.27 -12.91
CA ARG A 298 8.24 -9.07 -12.13
C ARG A 298 6.99 -8.24 -11.86
N ALA A 299 6.15 -8.03 -12.87
CA ALA A 299 4.88 -7.32 -12.73
C ALA A 299 3.91 -8.02 -11.74
N ARG A 300 4.10 -9.33 -11.53
CA ARG A 300 3.38 -10.14 -10.53
C ARG A 300 4.08 -10.25 -9.19
N GLY A 301 5.15 -9.51 -8.98
CA GLY A 301 5.86 -9.51 -7.71
C GLY A 301 6.70 -10.76 -7.47
N ARG A 302 7.15 -11.45 -8.52
CA ARG A 302 7.96 -12.66 -8.38
C ARG A 302 9.31 -12.53 -9.07
N ASP A 303 10.35 -13.07 -8.46
CA ASP A 303 11.64 -13.18 -9.12
C ASP A 303 11.55 -14.23 -10.25
N PRO A 304 11.87 -13.86 -11.51
CA PRO A 304 11.81 -14.78 -12.63
C PRO A 304 12.70 -16.00 -12.48
N ARG A 305 13.85 -15.87 -11.83
CA ARG A 305 14.80 -16.96 -11.61
C ARG A 305 14.27 -17.97 -10.59
N GLU A 306 13.73 -17.47 -9.49
CA GLU A 306 13.10 -18.32 -8.47
C GLU A 306 11.86 -19.03 -9.05
N LEU A 307 11.06 -18.32 -9.85
CA LEU A 307 9.89 -18.88 -10.51
C LEU A 307 10.28 -20.04 -11.45
N LYS A 308 11.31 -19.83 -12.31
CA LYS A 308 11.83 -20.88 -13.21
C LYS A 308 12.32 -22.10 -12.41
N LYS A 309 13.11 -21.88 -11.36
CA LYS A 309 13.62 -22.95 -10.50
C LYS A 309 12.50 -23.71 -9.78
N SER A 310 11.51 -23.02 -9.26
CA SER A 310 10.33 -23.63 -8.64
C SER A 310 9.56 -24.50 -9.63
N ARG A 311 9.28 -23.97 -10.84
CA ARG A 311 8.62 -24.74 -11.92
C ARG A 311 9.42 -25.98 -12.34
N GLU A 312 10.73 -25.85 -12.49
CA GLU A 312 11.58 -26.99 -12.82
C GLU A 312 11.48 -28.09 -11.77
N THR A 313 11.56 -27.72 -10.50
CA THR A 313 11.45 -28.66 -9.38
C THR A 313 10.07 -29.35 -9.36
N GLU A 314 9.02 -28.58 -9.56
CA GLU A 314 7.65 -29.06 -9.58
C GLU A 314 7.38 -30.00 -10.76
N ILE A 315 7.82 -29.64 -11.97
CA ILE A 315 7.69 -30.49 -13.15
C ILE A 315 8.42 -31.81 -12.96
N LYS A 316 9.64 -31.78 -12.42
CA LYS A 316 10.41 -33.01 -12.13
C LYS A 316 9.68 -33.92 -11.12
N ALA A 317 9.16 -33.34 -10.05
CA ALA A 317 8.41 -34.04 -9.01
C ALA A 317 7.11 -34.66 -9.58
N ASN A 318 6.35 -33.89 -10.37
CA ASN A 318 5.11 -34.36 -10.98
C ASN A 318 5.35 -35.51 -11.97
N ARG A 319 6.39 -35.41 -12.80
CA ARG A 319 6.79 -36.51 -13.71
C ARG A 319 7.18 -37.76 -12.94
N ALA A 320 7.95 -37.63 -11.86
CA ALA A 320 8.34 -38.76 -11.01
C ALA A 320 7.12 -39.40 -10.33
N ALA A 321 6.13 -38.63 -9.95
CA ALA A 321 4.86 -39.11 -9.36
C ALA A 321 3.85 -39.62 -10.41
N GLY A 322 4.15 -39.53 -11.72
CA GLY A 322 3.25 -39.89 -12.81
C GLY A 322 2.05 -38.98 -13.00
N LEU A 323 2.10 -37.77 -12.40
CA LEU A 323 1.05 -36.77 -12.53
C LEU A 323 1.22 -35.96 -13.83
N VAL A 324 0.11 -35.70 -14.52
CA VAL A 324 0.08 -34.96 -15.80
C VAL A 324 -0.73 -33.71 -15.66
N PHE A 325 -0.09 -32.56 -15.86
CA PHE A 325 -0.73 -31.24 -15.84
C PHE A 325 -0.56 -30.57 -17.20
N SER A 326 -1.52 -29.74 -17.59
CA SER A 326 -1.46 -28.95 -18.83
C SER A 326 -0.27 -28.00 -18.90
N SER A 327 0.32 -27.65 -17.76
CA SER A 327 1.55 -26.85 -17.67
C SER A 327 2.82 -27.61 -18.10
N ASP A 328 2.75 -28.94 -18.26
CA ASP A 328 3.80 -29.80 -18.81
C ASP A 328 3.30 -30.44 -20.11
N ALA A 329 3.27 -29.66 -21.16
CA ALA A 329 2.75 -30.07 -22.47
C ALA A 329 3.48 -31.29 -23.04
N TYR A 330 4.78 -31.41 -22.84
CA TYR A 330 5.56 -32.60 -23.28
C TYR A 330 5.08 -33.87 -22.60
N HIS A 331 4.98 -33.83 -21.27
CA HIS A 331 4.57 -35.02 -20.51
C HIS A 331 3.12 -35.43 -20.84
N GLN A 332 2.26 -34.45 -21.08
CA GLN A 332 0.88 -34.68 -21.51
C GLN A 332 0.80 -35.38 -22.86
N LEU A 333 1.59 -34.93 -23.84
CA LEU A 333 1.63 -35.50 -25.17
C LEU A 333 2.20 -36.92 -25.17
N VAL A 334 3.29 -37.18 -24.45
CA VAL A 334 3.90 -38.48 -24.32
C VAL A 334 2.97 -39.46 -23.61
N LYS A 335 2.28 -39.06 -22.54
CA LYS A 335 1.29 -39.88 -21.85
C LYS A 335 0.06 -40.22 -22.69
N SER A 336 -0.30 -39.37 -23.68
CA SER A 336 -1.35 -39.64 -24.66
C SER A 336 -0.94 -40.64 -25.76
N GLY A 337 0.30 -41.16 -25.71
CA GLY A 337 0.81 -42.13 -26.67
C GLY A 337 1.55 -41.52 -27.86
N MET A 338 1.85 -40.23 -27.83
CA MET A 338 2.65 -39.56 -28.87
C MET A 338 4.12 -39.96 -28.73
N ASP A 339 4.80 -40.17 -29.87
CA ASP A 339 6.26 -40.37 -29.89
C ASP A 339 6.99 -39.24 -29.22
N PRO A 340 7.99 -39.47 -28.35
CA PRO A 340 8.73 -38.43 -27.65
C PRO A 340 9.35 -37.35 -28.56
N VAL A 341 9.83 -37.76 -29.75
CA VAL A 341 10.42 -36.85 -30.74
C VAL A 341 9.34 -35.91 -31.31
N GLU A 342 8.19 -36.47 -31.68
CA GLU A 342 7.04 -35.74 -32.18
C GLU A 342 6.46 -34.81 -31.11
N ALA A 343 6.40 -35.27 -29.86
CA ALA A 343 5.95 -34.46 -28.74
C ALA A 343 6.84 -33.25 -28.51
N VAL A 344 8.18 -33.39 -28.59
CA VAL A 344 9.13 -32.30 -28.53
C VAL A 344 8.90 -31.29 -29.65
N GLN A 345 8.83 -31.77 -30.90
CA GLN A 345 8.59 -30.89 -32.05
C GLN A 345 7.29 -30.10 -31.87
N LYS A 346 6.22 -30.73 -31.42
CA LYS A 346 4.92 -30.07 -31.23
C LYS A 346 4.93 -29.03 -30.11
N VAL A 347 5.63 -29.29 -29.01
CA VAL A 347 5.80 -28.33 -27.91
C VAL A 347 6.59 -27.12 -28.37
N TYR A 348 7.69 -27.32 -29.12
CA TYR A 348 8.50 -26.22 -29.63
C TYR A 348 7.79 -25.44 -30.73
N LEU A 349 7.02 -26.09 -31.58
CA LEU A 349 6.17 -25.43 -32.57
C LEU A 349 5.13 -24.52 -31.89
N GLY A 350 4.56 -24.95 -30.76
CA GLY A 350 3.61 -24.14 -29.97
C GLY A 350 4.18 -22.84 -29.42
N VAL A 351 5.51 -22.73 -29.29
CA VAL A 351 6.23 -21.51 -28.91
C VAL A 351 6.94 -20.83 -30.10
N GLY A 352 6.54 -21.16 -31.33
CA GLY A 352 7.01 -20.51 -32.54
C GLY A 352 8.36 -20.99 -33.07
N LYS A 353 8.90 -22.09 -32.54
CA LYS A 353 10.16 -22.67 -33.02
C LYS A 353 9.94 -23.99 -33.75
N MET A 354 10.37 -24.06 -35.01
CA MET A 354 10.41 -25.33 -35.76
C MET A 354 11.70 -26.07 -35.43
N LEU A 355 11.58 -27.31 -34.97
CA LEU A 355 12.70 -28.22 -34.77
C LEU A 355 12.67 -29.31 -35.84
N THR A 356 13.84 -29.63 -36.38
CA THR A 356 14.01 -30.81 -37.19
C THR A 356 13.87 -32.12 -36.33
N ALA A 357 13.59 -33.23 -36.99
CA ALA A 357 13.48 -34.50 -36.26
C ALA A 357 14.79 -34.88 -35.56
N ASP A 358 15.94 -34.52 -36.13
CA ASP A 358 17.26 -34.84 -35.56
C ASP A 358 17.56 -33.94 -34.32
N GLU A 359 17.25 -32.67 -34.38
CA GLU A 359 17.35 -31.77 -33.23
C GLU A 359 16.41 -32.20 -32.07
N ALA A 360 15.20 -32.60 -32.42
CA ALA A 360 14.27 -33.12 -31.44
C ALA A 360 14.75 -34.43 -30.80
N ARG A 361 15.35 -35.36 -31.60
CA ARG A 361 15.97 -36.60 -31.07
C ARG A 361 17.16 -36.30 -30.17
N GLU A 362 17.99 -35.33 -30.54
CA GLU A 362 19.10 -34.91 -29.69
C GLU A 362 18.61 -34.35 -28.34
N LEU A 363 17.55 -33.54 -28.31
CA LEU A 363 16.93 -33.05 -27.10
C LEU A 363 16.36 -34.17 -26.23
N VAL A 364 15.66 -35.16 -26.82
CA VAL A 364 15.15 -36.35 -26.10
C VAL A 364 16.30 -37.16 -25.53
N ASN A 365 17.36 -37.39 -26.30
CA ASN A 365 18.52 -38.16 -25.85
C ASN A 365 19.33 -37.46 -24.76
N ARG A 366 19.47 -36.14 -24.88
CA ARG A 366 20.26 -35.31 -23.93
C ARG A 366 19.54 -35.11 -22.60
N TYR A 367 18.24 -34.90 -22.62
CA TYR A 367 17.47 -34.47 -21.45
C TYR A 367 16.46 -35.51 -20.99
N GLY A 368 16.13 -36.51 -21.80
CA GLY A 368 15.16 -37.55 -21.47
C GLY A 368 13.82 -36.98 -20.99
N ALA A 369 13.33 -37.51 -19.86
CA ALA A 369 12.10 -37.00 -19.22
C ALA A 369 12.25 -35.59 -18.62
N GLY A 370 13.47 -35.06 -18.52
CA GLY A 370 13.81 -33.75 -18.00
C GLY A 370 14.02 -32.65 -19.03
N LEU A 371 13.36 -32.72 -20.20
CA LEU A 371 13.48 -31.70 -21.23
C LEU A 371 13.31 -30.30 -20.68
N PRO A 372 14.19 -29.37 -21.08
CA PRO A 372 14.05 -27.97 -20.70
C PRO A 372 12.74 -27.42 -21.26
N VAL A 373 12.02 -26.65 -20.45
CA VAL A 373 10.87 -25.90 -20.94
C VAL A 373 11.38 -24.90 -21.96
N PRO A 374 10.79 -24.82 -23.19
CA PRO A 374 11.22 -23.85 -24.18
C PRO A 374 11.17 -22.45 -23.56
N GLY A 375 12.31 -21.78 -23.47
CA GLY A 375 12.40 -20.39 -23.03
C GLY A 375 12.34 -19.44 -24.20
N PRO A 376 12.06 -18.14 -24.00
CA PRO A 376 11.98 -17.12 -25.03
C PRO A 376 13.34 -16.76 -25.66
N ASP A 377 14.45 -17.34 -25.19
CA ASP A 377 15.81 -16.93 -25.55
C ASP A 377 16.37 -17.59 -26.83
N PHE A 378 15.52 -18.17 -27.68
CA PHE A 378 15.97 -18.68 -28.96
C PHE A 378 15.72 -17.66 -30.06
N PRO A 379 16.78 -17.09 -30.68
CA PRO A 379 16.60 -16.17 -31.78
C PRO A 379 15.88 -16.88 -32.94
N ASN A 380 14.82 -16.25 -33.44
CA ASN A 380 14.15 -16.66 -34.67
C ASN A 380 15.11 -16.40 -35.82
N GLU A 381 15.90 -17.39 -36.24
CA GLU A 381 16.49 -17.37 -37.55
C GLU A 381 15.39 -17.67 -38.58
N SER A 382 14.69 -16.63 -38.98
CA SER A 382 13.84 -16.66 -40.15
C SER A 382 14.72 -16.83 -41.38
N ASN A 383 14.75 -18.04 -41.91
CA ASN A 383 15.30 -18.34 -43.18
C ASN A 383 14.45 -17.60 -44.25
N ASN A 384 15.00 -16.52 -44.80
CA ASN A 384 14.49 -15.85 -45.98
C ASN A 384 14.68 -16.78 -47.17
N GLY A 385 13.66 -17.52 -47.52
CA GLY A 385 13.52 -18.19 -48.81
C GLY A 385 12.40 -17.49 -49.56
N GLY A 386 12.78 -16.69 -50.57
CA GLY A 386 11.85 -15.95 -51.41
C GLY A 386 10.92 -16.86 -52.22
N ALA A 387 9.72 -16.39 -52.40
CA ALA A 387 8.89 -16.68 -53.56
C ALA A 387 7.93 -15.52 -53.78
N ASP A 388 8.06 -14.92 -54.93
CA ASP A 388 7.16 -13.93 -55.51
C ASP A 388 5.71 -14.38 -55.52
N GLY A 389 4.83 -13.49 -55.18
CA GLY A 389 3.40 -13.70 -55.30
C GLY A 389 2.65 -12.41 -55.03
N GLN A 390 2.51 -11.54 -56.01
CA GLN A 390 1.61 -10.39 -55.97
C GLN A 390 0.16 -10.84 -55.70
N PRO A 391 -0.58 -10.17 -54.88
CA PRO A 391 -2.03 -10.18 -54.93
C PRO A 391 -2.52 -8.92 -55.67
N SER A 392 -3.30 -9.17 -56.72
CA SER A 392 -4.14 -8.22 -57.44
C SER A 392 -5.15 -7.55 -56.51
N ASN A 393 -5.21 -6.24 -56.64
CA ASN A 393 -6.24 -5.36 -56.09
C ASN A 393 -7.59 -5.59 -56.82
N PRO A 394 -8.70 -5.43 -56.20
CA PRO A 394 -9.86 -4.81 -56.83
C PRO A 394 -10.41 -3.64 -56.00
N ASP A 395 -10.35 -2.47 -56.61
CA ASP A 395 -11.27 -1.37 -56.39
C ASP A 395 -12.66 -1.70 -56.94
N PRO A 396 -13.71 -0.89 -56.68
CA PRO A 396 -13.75 0.45 -56.08
C PRO A 396 -14.37 0.55 -54.67
#